data_fff591a350d824f75ead7b9c9f58fc3b
#
_entry.id   fff591a350d824f75ead7b9c9f58fc3b
#
_cell.length_a   1.000
_cell.length_b   1.000
_cell.length_c   1.000
_cell.angle_alpha   90.00
_cell.angle_beta   90.00
_cell.angle_gamma   90.00
#
_symmetry.space_group_name_H-M   'P 1'
#
loop_
_entity.id
_entity.type
_entity.pdbx_description
1 polymer ?
#
loop_
_entity_poly.entity_id
_entity_poly.type
_entity_poly.pdbx_seq_one_letter_code
_entity_poly.pdbx_strand_id
1 'polypeptide(L)'
;MMKLDILDVLCLNPSVDIYKIGDDIIEFYYISTRNRISIKVSLSVIKLLSIIDGVKTIKELFDEIQSDYKNEKVYQFITFLLQKKIAFIKGKVDNEGLTKAQVERYDRQLTYFESMYENTGYKIQKRIENTTVAIFGVGAIGSGIALQLSMAGIKNFKFVDKGLVRECDIQRHFTFNKEQVGKSKVEALKDTLKLIDSEVVCQVFNQSINYDTKIDTILKDVDFVVNTLDEPYIGYTSMKIGRECFSKRLPMFVAGGFDAHLMSTGELIVPYETPCVDCYVSYFSKSLADWKPSYNLNAIEETNVEKGNFEVGGLSSMSLFSISYAVISIIDYIATNDARRNKGRGELLIDEMKITYLNIPKNPNCKTCGKE
;
A
#
# COMPACT_ATOMS: atom_id res chain seq x y z
N MET A 1 18.49 24.41 -4.26
CA MET A 1 17.63 25.50 -4.77
C MET A 1 17.50 25.33 -6.26
N MET A 2 16.28 25.10 -6.77
CA MET A 2 16.02 24.98 -8.20
C MET A 2 16.28 26.34 -8.86
N LYS A 3 17.19 26.37 -9.83
CA LYS A 3 17.50 27.63 -10.54
C LYS A 3 16.39 27.82 -11.57
N LEU A 4 15.53 28.82 -11.34
CA LEU A 4 14.49 29.20 -12.31
C LEU A 4 15.14 29.85 -13.52
N ASP A 5 14.71 29.42 -14.72
CA ASP A 5 15.07 30.07 -15.97
C ASP A 5 13.89 30.95 -16.40
N ILE A 6 14.18 32.15 -16.86
CA ILE A 6 13.16 33.09 -17.36
C ILE A 6 12.42 32.57 -18.60
N LEU A 7 13.00 31.58 -19.29
CA LEU A 7 12.38 30.89 -20.43
C LEU A 7 11.51 29.71 -20.02
N ASP A 8 11.47 29.37 -18.73
CA ASP A 8 10.57 28.33 -18.22
C ASP A 8 9.12 28.72 -18.37
N VAL A 9 8.28 27.74 -18.69
CA VAL A 9 6.82 27.90 -18.75
C VAL A 9 6.21 27.40 -17.43
N LEU A 10 5.50 28.31 -16.75
CA LEU A 10 4.85 28.01 -15.48
C LEU A 10 3.42 27.50 -15.71
N CYS A 11 3.08 26.38 -15.08
CA CYS A 11 1.73 25.81 -15.10
C CYS A 11 1.18 25.75 -13.67
N LEU A 12 -0.10 26.08 -13.49
CA LEU A 12 -0.82 25.86 -12.25
C LEU A 12 -1.14 24.36 -12.08
N ASN A 13 -1.11 23.90 -10.85
CA ASN A 13 -1.46 22.52 -10.53
C ASN A 13 -3.00 22.38 -10.52
N PRO A 14 -3.60 21.56 -11.38
CA PRO A 14 -5.05 21.39 -11.45
C PRO A 14 -5.65 20.76 -10.19
N SER A 15 -4.83 20.21 -9.28
CA SER A 15 -5.27 19.67 -7.98
C SER A 15 -5.33 20.73 -6.88
N VAL A 16 -5.09 22.00 -7.21
CA VAL A 16 -5.14 23.14 -6.28
C VAL A 16 -6.04 24.22 -6.82
N ASP A 17 -7.17 24.42 -6.17
CA ASP A 17 -8.04 25.56 -6.47
C ASP A 17 -7.45 26.85 -5.87
N ILE A 18 -7.62 27.95 -6.59
CA ILE A 18 -7.11 29.26 -6.19
C ILE A 18 -8.28 30.22 -6.07
N TYR A 19 -8.52 30.70 -4.85
CA TYR A 19 -9.60 31.63 -4.55
C TYR A 19 -9.07 32.99 -4.14
N LYS A 20 -9.69 34.05 -4.65
CA LYS A 20 -9.50 35.40 -4.12
C LYS A 20 -10.52 35.63 -3.00
N ILE A 21 -10.02 35.98 -1.80
CA ILE A 21 -10.84 36.29 -0.63
C ILE A 21 -10.63 37.76 -0.27
N GLY A 22 -11.66 38.59 -0.49
CA GLY A 22 -11.50 40.06 -0.32
C GLY A 22 -10.54 40.64 -1.35
N ASP A 23 -9.85 41.74 -0.99
CA ASP A 23 -9.07 42.52 -1.96
C ASP A 23 -7.62 42.07 -2.10
N ASP A 24 -7.01 41.50 -1.04
CA ASP A 24 -5.57 41.24 -0.94
C ASP A 24 -5.22 39.85 -0.38
N ILE A 25 -6.20 38.95 -0.28
CA ILE A 25 -5.98 37.58 0.22
C ILE A 25 -6.25 36.58 -0.89
N ILE A 26 -5.32 35.65 -1.08
CA ILE A 26 -5.48 34.46 -1.93
C ILE A 26 -5.47 33.22 -1.02
N GLU A 27 -6.43 32.34 -1.26
CA GLU A 27 -6.49 31.01 -0.63
C GLU A 27 -6.23 29.94 -1.68
N PHE A 28 -5.27 29.06 -1.38
CA PHE A 28 -4.98 27.84 -2.13
C PHE A 28 -5.65 26.67 -1.43
N TYR A 29 -6.55 26.00 -2.11
CA TYR A 29 -7.27 24.84 -1.61
C TYR A 29 -6.81 23.56 -2.31
N TYR A 30 -6.16 22.67 -1.57
CA TYR A 30 -5.68 21.39 -2.09
C TYR A 30 -6.83 20.38 -2.10
N ILE A 31 -7.36 20.08 -3.28
CA ILE A 31 -8.57 19.24 -3.48
C ILE A 31 -8.38 17.86 -2.83
N SER A 32 -7.21 17.23 -3.00
CA SER A 32 -6.94 15.86 -2.51
C SER A 32 -6.81 15.76 -0.99
N THR A 33 -6.28 16.77 -0.31
CA THR A 33 -5.99 16.74 1.14
C THR A 33 -6.92 17.63 1.95
N ARG A 34 -7.72 18.49 1.29
CA ARG A 34 -8.56 19.53 1.88
C ARG A 34 -7.80 20.56 2.71
N ASN A 35 -6.47 20.59 2.56
CA ASN A 35 -5.64 21.61 3.20
C ASN A 35 -5.84 22.95 2.55
N ARG A 36 -5.66 24.02 3.34
CA ARG A 36 -5.76 25.41 2.88
C ARG A 36 -4.53 26.19 3.29
N ILE A 37 -4.09 27.07 2.38
CA ILE A 37 -3.05 28.05 2.65
C ILE A 37 -3.59 29.40 2.23
N SER A 38 -3.79 30.33 3.16
CA SER A 38 -4.19 31.70 2.88
C SER A 38 -3.01 32.62 3.06
N ILE A 39 -2.79 33.48 2.07
CA ILE A 39 -1.70 34.46 2.09
C ILE A 39 -2.19 35.84 1.68
N LYS A 40 -1.60 36.87 2.27
CA LYS A 40 -1.81 38.25 1.88
C LYS A 40 -0.86 38.62 0.74
N VAL A 41 -1.37 39.16 -0.34
CA VAL A 41 -0.63 39.42 -1.58
C VAL A 41 -0.91 40.81 -2.15
N SER A 42 -0.01 41.31 -2.99
CA SER A 42 -0.22 42.54 -3.75
C SER A 42 -1.11 42.33 -4.99
N LEU A 43 -1.65 43.37 -5.52
CA LEU A 43 -2.42 43.32 -6.77
C LEU A 43 -1.63 42.77 -7.95
N SER A 44 -0.33 43.02 -8.03
CA SER A 44 0.57 42.46 -9.06
C SER A 44 0.66 40.91 -8.97
N VAL A 45 0.63 40.36 -7.77
CA VAL A 45 0.60 38.90 -7.58
C VAL A 45 -0.74 38.31 -7.96
N ILE A 46 -1.85 38.98 -7.66
CA ILE A 46 -3.18 38.54 -8.09
C ILE A 46 -3.24 38.53 -9.62
N LYS A 47 -2.72 39.59 -10.26
CA LYS A 47 -2.66 39.67 -11.73
C LYS A 47 -1.79 38.56 -12.29
N LEU A 48 -0.61 38.28 -11.68
CA LEU A 48 0.26 37.18 -12.10
C LEU A 48 -0.48 35.84 -12.09
N LEU A 49 -1.17 35.51 -10.99
CA LEU A 49 -1.93 34.24 -10.91
C LEU A 49 -3.00 34.12 -11.99
N SER A 50 -3.66 35.25 -12.36
CA SER A 50 -4.74 35.21 -13.36
C SER A 50 -4.25 35.06 -14.80
N ILE A 51 -2.95 35.26 -15.08
CA ILE A 51 -2.38 35.18 -16.43
C ILE A 51 -1.52 33.96 -16.66
N ILE A 52 -1.30 33.13 -15.63
CA ILE A 52 -0.59 31.84 -15.78
C ILE A 52 -1.50 30.88 -16.55
N ASP A 53 -1.16 30.62 -17.81
CA ASP A 53 -1.95 29.81 -18.74
C ASP A 53 -1.27 28.49 -19.16
N GLY A 54 -0.05 28.23 -18.66
CA GLY A 54 0.74 27.07 -19.04
C GLY A 54 1.34 27.13 -20.45
N VAL A 55 1.35 28.32 -21.05
CA VAL A 55 1.93 28.61 -22.38
C VAL A 55 3.01 29.67 -22.28
N LYS A 56 2.74 30.73 -21.53
CA LYS A 56 3.67 31.87 -21.36
C LYS A 56 4.89 31.48 -20.55
N THR A 57 6.05 31.95 -20.97
CA THR A 57 7.28 31.88 -20.21
C THR A 57 7.23 32.80 -18.99
N ILE A 58 8.07 32.53 -18.01
CA ILE A 58 8.21 33.40 -16.82
C ILE A 58 8.53 34.83 -17.25
N LYS A 59 9.37 35.02 -18.29
CA LYS A 59 9.68 36.35 -18.85
C LYS A 59 8.43 37.07 -19.34
N GLU A 60 7.62 36.42 -20.18
CA GLU A 60 6.37 36.98 -20.71
C GLU A 60 5.38 37.33 -19.62
N LEU A 61 5.31 36.49 -18.55
CA LEU A 61 4.46 36.80 -17.39
C LEU A 61 4.90 38.07 -16.66
N PHE A 62 6.22 38.26 -16.48
CA PHE A 62 6.77 39.49 -15.88
C PHE A 62 6.51 40.73 -16.75
N ASP A 63 6.70 40.60 -18.06
CA ASP A 63 6.45 41.70 -19.02
C ASP A 63 4.97 42.12 -18.95
N GLU A 64 4.03 41.18 -18.89
CA GLU A 64 2.59 41.45 -18.86
C GLU A 64 2.11 42.12 -17.56
N ILE A 65 2.73 41.79 -16.42
CA ILE A 65 2.43 42.49 -15.15
C ILE A 65 3.21 43.79 -14.98
N GLN A 66 4.00 44.18 -16.00
CA GLN A 66 4.86 45.37 -16.00
C GLN A 66 5.83 45.38 -14.78
N SER A 67 6.38 44.26 -14.46
CA SER A 67 7.32 44.08 -13.35
C SER A 67 8.69 43.70 -13.87
N ASP A 68 9.76 44.24 -13.31
CA ASP A 68 11.12 43.79 -13.58
C ASP A 68 11.25 42.30 -13.18
N TYR A 69 11.81 41.46 -14.06
CA TYR A 69 12.11 40.06 -13.77
C TYR A 69 13.12 39.89 -12.62
N LYS A 70 13.81 40.98 -12.22
CA LYS A 70 14.64 41.06 -11.00
C LYS A 70 13.82 41.40 -9.75
N ASN A 71 12.50 41.59 -9.87
CA ASN A 71 11.65 41.87 -8.72
C ASN A 71 11.65 40.66 -7.77
N GLU A 72 12.42 40.78 -6.70
CA GLU A 72 12.65 39.72 -5.73
C GLU A 72 11.34 39.16 -5.14
N LYS A 73 10.35 40.01 -4.90
CA LYS A 73 9.06 39.60 -4.32
C LYS A 73 8.26 38.69 -5.25
N VAL A 74 8.24 38.99 -6.55
CA VAL A 74 7.53 38.18 -7.55
C VAL A 74 8.28 36.85 -7.73
N TYR A 75 9.61 36.90 -7.76
CA TYR A 75 10.44 35.71 -7.85
C TYR A 75 10.28 34.79 -6.63
N GLN A 76 10.28 35.36 -5.43
CA GLN A 76 9.99 34.62 -4.19
C GLN A 76 8.60 33.99 -4.20
N PHE A 77 7.62 34.70 -4.78
CA PHE A 77 6.27 34.17 -4.90
C PHE A 77 6.20 32.97 -5.87
N ILE A 78 6.83 33.05 -7.05
CA ILE A 78 6.93 31.90 -7.96
C ILE A 78 7.63 30.74 -7.29
N THR A 79 8.73 31.00 -6.54
CA THR A 79 9.43 29.97 -5.78
C THR A 79 8.51 29.33 -4.73
N PHE A 80 7.71 30.14 -4.03
CA PHE A 80 6.70 29.66 -3.08
C PHE A 80 5.67 28.76 -3.77
N LEU A 81 5.13 29.15 -4.94
CA LEU A 81 4.18 28.33 -5.69
C LEU A 81 4.77 26.96 -6.05
N LEU A 82 6.03 26.92 -6.48
CA LEU A 82 6.72 25.67 -6.82
C LEU A 82 6.99 24.81 -5.57
N GLN A 83 7.49 25.41 -4.47
CA GLN A 83 7.75 24.69 -3.22
C GLN A 83 6.49 24.10 -2.61
N LYS A 84 5.37 24.82 -2.73
CA LYS A 84 4.07 24.36 -2.25
C LYS A 84 3.30 23.50 -3.25
N LYS A 85 3.93 23.12 -4.37
CA LYS A 85 3.32 22.32 -5.44
C LYS A 85 2.01 22.94 -5.99
N ILE A 86 1.85 24.27 -5.86
CA ILE A 86 0.71 25.04 -6.42
C ILE A 86 0.94 25.24 -7.91
N ALA A 87 2.19 25.30 -8.33
CA ALA A 87 2.59 25.37 -9.73
C ALA A 87 3.76 24.43 -10.00
N PHE A 88 4.01 24.16 -11.27
CA PHE A 88 5.15 23.37 -11.76
C PHE A 88 5.70 23.96 -13.06
N ILE A 89 6.94 23.60 -13.42
CA ILE A 89 7.57 24.00 -14.67
C ILE A 89 7.27 22.93 -15.75
N LYS A 90 6.67 23.36 -16.86
CA LYS A 90 6.32 22.51 -17.98
C LYS A 90 7.58 21.86 -18.57
N GLY A 91 7.53 20.56 -18.79
CA GLY A 91 8.64 19.81 -19.40
C GLY A 91 9.84 19.54 -18.49
N LYS A 92 9.84 20.06 -17.24
CA LYS A 92 10.89 19.77 -16.25
C LYS A 92 10.45 18.72 -15.22
N VAL A 93 9.25 18.16 -15.34
CA VAL A 93 8.82 17.03 -14.53
C VAL A 93 9.49 15.80 -15.13
N ASP A 94 10.47 15.26 -14.41
CA ASP A 94 11.08 13.98 -14.76
C ASP A 94 10.04 12.87 -14.53
N ASN A 95 9.66 12.18 -15.60
CA ASN A 95 8.70 11.07 -15.53
C ASN A 95 9.35 9.75 -15.11
N GLU A 96 10.63 9.79 -14.68
CA GLU A 96 11.40 8.62 -14.20
C GLU A 96 11.39 7.44 -15.19
N GLY A 97 11.30 7.75 -16.48
CA GLY A 97 11.27 6.77 -17.56
C GLY A 97 9.93 6.03 -17.72
N LEU A 98 8.84 6.51 -17.11
CA LEU A 98 7.50 6.00 -17.40
C LEU A 98 7.09 6.38 -18.82
N THR A 99 6.50 5.45 -19.55
CA THR A 99 5.94 5.70 -20.89
C THR A 99 4.67 6.56 -20.79
N LYS A 100 4.29 7.18 -21.91
CA LYS A 100 3.03 7.95 -21.98
C LYS A 100 1.82 7.10 -21.59
N ALA A 101 1.77 5.84 -22.04
CA ALA A 101 0.69 4.92 -21.67
C ALA A 101 0.65 4.60 -20.16
N GLN A 102 1.81 4.46 -19.53
CA GLN A 102 1.89 4.26 -18.07
C GLN A 102 1.46 5.51 -17.30
N VAL A 103 1.86 6.70 -17.74
CA VAL A 103 1.42 7.96 -17.13
C VAL A 103 -0.10 8.10 -17.24
N GLU A 104 -0.69 7.79 -18.39
CA GLU A 104 -2.14 7.82 -18.58
C GLU A 104 -2.85 6.76 -17.71
N ARG A 105 -2.31 5.53 -17.66
CA ARG A 105 -2.86 4.43 -16.84
C ARG A 105 -2.89 4.75 -15.36
N TYR A 106 -1.83 5.39 -14.85
CA TYR A 106 -1.64 5.66 -13.42
C TYR A 106 -1.97 7.11 -13.01
N ASP A 107 -2.59 7.90 -13.89
CA ASP A 107 -2.84 9.34 -13.68
C ASP A 107 -3.41 9.66 -12.29
N ARG A 108 -4.47 8.98 -11.88
CA ARG A 108 -5.10 9.16 -10.55
C ARG A 108 -4.18 8.77 -9.39
N GLN A 109 -3.41 7.72 -9.58
CA GLN A 109 -2.46 7.23 -8.58
C GLN A 109 -1.25 8.16 -8.44
N LEU A 110 -0.73 8.66 -9.55
CA LEU A 110 0.33 9.66 -9.57
C LEU A 110 -0.10 10.93 -8.82
N THR A 111 -1.30 11.44 -9.12
CA THR A 111 -1.89 12.59 -8.42
C THR A 111 -2.05 12.33 -6.91
N TYR A 112 -2.49 11.14 -6.52
CA TYR A 112 -2.58 10.74 -5.12
C TYR A 112 -1.20 10.77 -4.44
N PHE A 113 -0.18 10.17 -5.06
CA PHE A 113 1.17 10.14 -4.50
C PHE A 113 1.76 11.53 -4.35
N GLU A 114 1.59 12.40 -5.34
CA GLU A 114 2.05 13.80 -5.28
C GLU A 114 1.39 14.60 -4.16
N SER A 115 0.13 14.28 -3.84
CA SER A 115 -0.62 14.94 -2.78
C SER A 115 -0.23 14.44 -1.38
N MET A 116 0.12 13.15 -1.26
CA MET A 116 0.29 12.47 0.04
C MET A 116 1.75 12.35 0.49
N TYR A 117 2.70 12.38 -0.44
CA TYR A 117 4.10 12.10 -0.14
C TYR A 117 5.04 13.22 -0.61
N GLU A 118 6.22 13.28 0.01
CA GLU A 118 7.24 14.27 -0.34
C GLU A 118 7.90 13.97 -1.70
N ASN A 119 8.02 12.70 -2.05
CA ASN A 119 8.55 12.28 -3.35
C ASN A 119 7.56 12.59 -4.48
N THR A 120 8.08 12.73 -5.70
CA THR A 120 7.22 12.85 -6.89
C THR A 120 6.45 11.56 -7.11
N GLY A 121 5.21 11.65 -7.61
CA GLY A 121 4.38 10.50 -7.93
C GLY A 121 5.07 9.54 -8.88
N TYR A 122 5.83 10.06 -9.84
CA TYR A 122 6.60 9.26 -10.81
C TYR A 122 7.68 8.38 -10.14
N LYS A 123 8.44 8.92 -9.17
CA LYS A 123 9.45 8.14 -8.41
C LYS A 123 8.82 7.02 -7.61
N ILE A 124 7.70 7.31 -6.97
CA ILE A 124 6.95 6.31 -6.20
C ILE A 124 6.44 5.22 -7.14
N GLN A 125 5.84 5.59 -8.28
CA GLN A 125 5.34 4.65 -9.27
C GLN A 125 6.46 3.75 -9.80
N LYS A 126 7.62 4.31 -10.09
CA LYS A 126 8.78 3.54 -10.55
C LYS A 126 9.30 2.57 -9.48
N ARG A 127 9.26 2.97 -8.21
CA ARG A 127 9.59 2.07 -7.09
C ARG A 127 8.60 0.91 -6.99
N ILE A 128 7.30 1.19 -7.11
CA ILE A 128 6.25 0.16 -7.12
C ILE A 128 6.48 -0.82 -8.27
N GLU A 129 6.73 -0.32 -9.49
CA GLU A 129 6.96 -1.14 -10.68
C GLU A 129 8.16 -2.09 -10.52
N ASN A 130 9.22 -1.63 -9.84
CA ASN A 130 10.45 -2.40 -9.64
C ASN A 130 10.39 -3.35 -8.41
N THR A 131 9.34 -3.29 -7.62
CA THR A 131 9.19 -4.13 -6.41
C THR A 131 8.77 -5.54 -6.77
N THR A 132 9.49 -6.54 -6.24
CA THR A 132 9.12 -7.96 -6.33
C THR A 132 8.42 -8.40 -5.03
N VAL A 133 7.20 -8.92 -5.14
CA VAL A 133 6.39 -9.32 -3.99
C VAL A 133 6.22 -10.84 -3.95
N ALA A 134 6.58 -11.46 -2.83
CA ALA A 134 6.26 -12.86 -2.56
C ALA A 134 4.99 -12.95 -1.69
N ILE A 135 3.99 -13.71 -2.14
CA ILE A 135 2.73 -13.91 -1.43
C ILE A 135 2.58 -15.38 -1.07
N PHE A 136 2.57 -15.64 0.22
CA PHE A 136 2.35 -16.95 0.81
C PHE A 136 0.87 -17.07 1.19
N GLY A 137 0.16 -17.96 0.50
CA GLY A 137 -1.29 -18.10 0.52
C GLY A 137 -1.97 -17.23 -0.54
N VAL A 138 -2.69 -17.84 -1.47
CA VAL A 138 -3.48 -17.12 -2.50
C VAL A 138 -4.97 -17.49 -2.39
N GLY A 139 -5.44 -17.56 -1.13
CA GLY A 139 -6.86 -17.62 -0.80
C GLY A 139 -7.57 -16.29 -1.06
N ALA A 140 -8.72 -16.05 -0.40
CA ALA A 140 -9.52 -14.83 -0.58
C ALA A 140 -8.71 -13.55 -0.43
N ILE A 141 -7.90 -13.45 0.64
CA ILE A 141 -7.13 -12.25 0.97
C ILE A 141 -5.89 -12.14 0.09
N GLY A 142 -5.07 -13.20 0.01
CA GLY A 142 -3.79 -13.14 -0.71
C GLY A 142 -3.95 -12.92 -2.21
N SER A 143 -4.94 -13.57 -2.84
CA SER A 143 -5.23 -13.34 -4.26
C SER A 143 -5.75 -11.92 -4.53
N GLY A 144 -6.56 -11.37 -3.62
CA GLY A 144 -7.06 -10.01 -3.73
C GLY A 144 -5.96 -8.96 -3.53
N ILE A 145 -5.02 -9.19 -2.60
CA ILE A 145 -3.83 -8.33 -2.44
C ILE A 145 -3.00 -8.36 -3.73
N ALA A 146 -2.74 -9.55 -4.31
CA ALA A 146 -2.00 -9.67 -5.57
C ALA A 146 -2.66 -8.86 -6.68
N LEU A 147 -3.99 -8.97 -6.82
CA LEU A 147 -4.76 -8.26 -7.82
C LEU A 147 -4.61 -6.73 -7.66
N GLN A 148 -4.85 -6.20 -6.47
CA GLN A 148 -4.78 -4.76 -6.23
C GLN A 148 -3.35 -4.21 -6.34
N LEU A 149 -2.33 -4.96 -5.91
CA LEU A 149 -0.92 -4.59 -6.11
C LEU A 149 -0.55 -4.59 -7.60
N SER A 150 -1.03 -5.56 -8.38
CA SER A 150 -0.84 -5.57 -9.84
C SER A 150 -1.52 -4.36 -10.51
N MET A 151 -2.75 -4.02 -10.11
CA MET A 151 -3.44 -2.81 -10.58
C MET A 151 -2.67 -1.53 -10.21
N ALA A 152 -1.98 -1.53 -9.07
CA ALA A 152 -1.12 -0.42 -8.65
C ALA A 152 0.23 -0.36 -9.40
N GLY A 153 0.58 -1.40 -10.16
CA GLY A 153 1.77 -1.42 -11.01
C GLY A 153 2.89 -2.37 -10.58
N ILE A 154 2.71 -3.19 -9.54
CA ILE A 154 3.63 -4.30 -9.24
C ILE A 154 3.57 -5.30 -10.40
N LYS A 155 4.73 -5.63 -10.96
CA LYS A 155 4.83 -6.55 -12.12
C LYS A 155 5.42 -7.90 -11.75
N ASN A 156 6.18 -8.01 -10.65
CA ASN A 156 6.92 -9.22 -10.30
C ASN A 156 6.33 -9.87 -9.04
N PHE A 157 5.81 -11.08 -9.20
CA PHE A 157 5.19 -11.84 -8.12
C PHE A 157 5.79 -13.25 -7.99
N LYS A 158 5.82 -13.72 -6.74
CA LYS A 158 6.04 -15.13 -6.39
C LYS A 158 4.87 -15.62 -5.55
N PHE A 159 4.16 -16.64 -6.01
CA PHE A 159 2.99 -17.19 -5.31
C PHE A 159 3.26 -18.55 -4.75
N VAL A 160 2.87 -18.77 -3.51
CA VAL A 160 3.02 -20.05 -2.80
C VAL A 160 1.68 -20.47 -2.24
N ASP A 161 1.13 -21.57 -2.75
CA ASP A 161 -0.10 -22.19 -2.25
C ASP A 161 -0.20 -23.62 -2.83
N LYS A 162 -0.76 -24.58 -2.07
CA LYS A 162 -1.02 -25.95 -2.53
C LYS A 162 -2.44 -26.18 -2.98
N GLY A 163 -3.33 -25.22 -2.68
CA GLY A 163 -4.79 -25.39 -2.82
C GLY A 163 -5.27 -25.36 -4.27
N LEU A 164 -6.39 -25.98 -4.47
CA LEU A 164 -7.18 -25.90 -5.71
C LEU A 164 -8.32 -24.90 -5.52
N VAL A 165 -8.77 -24.29 -6.60
CA VAL A 165 -9.99 -23.49 -6.61
C VAL A 165 -11.18 -24.40 -6.41
N ARG A 166 -12.01 -24.14 -5.39
CA ARG A 166 -13.21 -24.90 -5.05
C ARG A 166 -14.46 -24.11 -5.40
N GLU A 167 -15.58 -24.77 -5.56
CA GLU A 167 -16.88 -24.11 -5.81
C GLU A 167 -17.22 -23.10 -4.68
N CYS A 168 -16.96 -23.45 -3.42
CA CYS A 168 -17.18 -22.57 -2.28
C CYS A 168 -16.24 -21.35 -2.24
N ASP A 169 -15.15 -21.35 -2.98
CA ASP A 169 -14.24 -20.20 -3.08
C ASP A 169 -14.85 -19.08 -3.94
N ILE A 170 -15.71 -19.40 -4.90
CA ILE A 170 -16.25 -18.45 -5.89
C ILE A 170 -17.05 -17.31 -5.23
N GLN A 171 -17.73 -17.59 -4.12
CA GLN A 171 -18.54 -16.57 -3.45
C GLN A 171 -17.71 -15.51 -2.69
N ARG A 172 -16.43 -15.77 -2.39
CA ARG A 172 -15.58 -14.88 -1.57
C ARG A 172 -14.21 -14.55 -2.18
N HIS A 173 -13.76 -15.30 -3.19
CA HIS A 173 -12.52 -15.05 -3.92
C HIS A 173 -12.83 -14.38 -5.26
N PHE A 174 -12.99 -13.08 -5.26
CA PHE A 174 -13.37 -12.34 -6.49
C PHE A 174 -12.32 -12.40 -7.62
N THR A 175 -11.18 -13.05 -7.38
CA THR A 175 -10.12 -13.29 -8.37
C THR A 175 -10.30 -14.58 -9.16
N PHE A 176 -11.21 -15.45 -8.74
CA PHE A 176 -11.48 -16.73 -9.39
C PHE A 176 -12.90 -16.79 -9.94
N ASN A 177 -13.09 -17.62 -10.97
CA ASN A 177 -14.38 -17.86 -11.60
C ASN A 177 -14.68 -19.36 -11.70
N LYS A 178 -15.92 -19.72 -12.10
CA LYS A 178 -16.37 -21.11 -12.16
C LYS A 178 -15.56 -21.99 -13.11
N GLU A 179 -15.00 -21.42 -14.18
CA GLU A 179 -14.20 -22.16 -15.17
C GLU A 179 -12.83 -22.57 -14.62
N GLN A 180 -12.42 -21.95 -13.51
CA GLN A 180 -11.16 -22.23 -12.84
C GLN A 180 -11.30 -23.25 -11.71
N VAL A 181 -12.50 -23.70 -11.38
CA VAL A 181 -12.73 -24.74 -10.35
C VAL A 181 -11.94 -26.00 -10.70
N GLY A 182 -11.20 -26.53 -9.72
CA GLY A 182 -10.29 -27.67 -9.89
C GLY A 182 -8.87 -27.29 -10.35
N LYS A 183 -8.61 -26.06 -10.79
CA LYS A 183 -7.25 -25.60 -11.11
C LYS A 183 -6.46 -25.25 -9.83
N SER A 184 -5.14 -25.36 -9.89
CA SER A 184 -4.27 -24.83 -8.83
C SER A 184 -4.53 -23.33 -8.63
N LYS A 185 -4.71 -22.87 -7.37
CA LYS A 185 -4.95 -21.45 -7.05
C LYS A 185 -3.85 -20.54 -7.58
N VAL A 186 -2.57 -20.96 -7.48
CA VAL A 186 -1.45 -20.14 -7.95
C VAL A 186 -1.44 -19.98 -9.47
N GLU A 187 -1.80 -21.02 -10.23
CA GLU A 187 -1.88 -20.91 -11.69
C GLU A 187 -3.12 -20.12 -12.13
N ALA A 188 -4.28 -20.35 -11.49
CA ALA A 188 -5.50 -19.60 -11.76
C ALA A 188 -5.31 -18.09 -11.51
N LEU A 189 -4.62 -17.72 -10.41
CA LEU A 189 -4.31 -16.33 -10.12
C LEU A 189 -3.37 -15.72 -11.15
N LYS A 190 -2.32 -16.44 -11.54
CA LYS A 190 -1.39 -16.00 -12.59
C LYS A 190 -2.13 -15.69 -13.90
N ASP A 191 -3.06 -16.56 -14.30
CA ASP A 191 -3.89 -16.35 -15.50
C ASP A 191 -4.75 -15.08 -15.35
N THR A 192 -5.38 -14.90 -14.19
CA THR A 192 -6.21 -13.71 -13.88
C THR A 192 -5.39 -12.41 -13.95
N LEU A 193 -4.19 -12.37 -13.37
CA LEU A 193 -3.34 -11.17 -13.39
C LEU A 193 -2.88 -10.83 -14.81
N LYS A 194 -2.58 -11.82 -15.65
CA LYS A 194 -2.19 -11.61 -17.05
C LYS A 194 -3.29 -11.03 -17.92
N LEU A 195 -4.56 -11.23 -17.56
CA LEU A 195 -5.69 -10.57 -18.23
C LEU A 195 -5.73 -9.05 -17.93
N ILE A 196 -5.21 -8.62 -16.77
CA ILE A 196 -5.17 -7.22 -16.37
C ILE A 196 -3.95 -6.52 -16.96
N ASP A 197 -2.80 -7.19 -16.86
CA ASP A 197 -1.54 -6.71 -17.40
C ASP A 197 -0.70 -7.88 -17.91
N SER A 198 -0.54 -7.97 -19.23
CA SER A 198 0.24 -9.03 -19.88
C SER A 198 1.74 -9.02 -19.51
N GLU A 199 2.25 -7.89 -19.00
CA GLU A 199 3.65 -7.73 -18.58
C GLU A 199 3.92 -8.31 -17.18
N VAL A 200 2.88 -8.72 -16.42
CA VAL A 200 3.06 -9.33 -15.10
C VAL A 200 3.80 -10.65 -15.20
N VAL A 201 4.85 -10.77 -14.43
CA VAL A 201 5.67 -11.98 -14.30
C VAL A 201 5.35 -12.67 -12.99
N CYS A 202 4.86 -13.91 -13.06
CA CYS A 202 4.50 -14.71 -11.90
C CYS A 202 5.32 -16.00 -11.86
N GLN A 203 6.13 -16.14 -10.81
CA GLN A 203 6.72 -17.42 -10.44
C GLN A 203 5.79 -18.12 -9.45
N VAL A 204 5.43 -19.37 -9.71
CA VAL A 204 4.46 -20.12 -8.90
C VAL A 204 5.11 -21.31 -8.22
N PHE A 205 4.75 -21.53 -6.95
CA PHE A 205 5.18 -22.64 -6.13
C PHE A 205 3.94 -23.36 -5.58
N ASN A 206 3.54 -24.43 -6.25
CA ASN A 206 2.39 -25.25 -5.87
C ASN A 206 2.80 -26.20 -4.74
N GLN A 207 2.96 -25.69 -3.55
CA GLN A 207 3.43 -26.45 -2.38
C GLN A 207 2.91 -25.86 -1.06
N SER A 208 2.88 -26.70 -0.02
CA SER A 208 2.65 -26.27 1.36
C SER A 208 3.95 -25.79 2.02
N ILE A 209 3.79 -24.96 3.05
CA ILE A 209 4.91 -24.54 3.92
C ILE A 209 4.85 -25.35 5.21
N ASN A 210 5.75 -26.31 5.33
CA ASN A 210 5.95 -27.17 6.50
C ASN A 210 7.24 -26.79 7.24
N TYR A 211 7.48 -27.45 8.36
CA TYR A 211 8.69 -27.22 9.18
C TYR A 211 9.97 -27.34 8.33
N ASP A 212 10.08 -28.39 7.51
CA ASP A 212 11.28 -28.68 6.70
C ASP A 212 11.34 -27.93 5.37
N THR A 213 10.30 -27.16 5.01
CA THR A 213 10.28 -26.43 3.75
C THR A 213 11.34 -25.33 3.76
N LYS A 214 12.30 -25.44 2.82
CA LYS A 214 13.29 -24.38 2.60
C LYS A 214 12.66 -23.29 1.73
N ILE A 215 12.56 -22.08 2.28
CA ILE A 215 11.94 -20.93 1.58
C ILE A 215 12.95 -19.94 1.00
N ASP A 216 14.27 -20.22 1.15
CA ASP A 216 15.34 -19.35 0.65
C ASP A 216 15.24 -19.06 -0.84
N THR A 217 14.92 -20.10 -1.64
CA THR A 217 14.75 -19.95 -3.10
C THR A 217 13.54 -19.10 -3.46
N ILE A 218 12.49 -19.16 -2.65
CA ILE A 218 11.29 -18.34 -2.83
C ILE A 218 11.61 -16.88 -2.49
N LEU A 219 12.36 -16.64 -1.40
CA LEU A 219 12.70 -15.29 -0.92
C LEU A 219 13.87 -14.65 -1.68
N LYS A 220 14.54 -15.38 -2.59
CA LYS A 220 15.60 -14.81 -3.42
C LYS A 220 15.04 -13.70 -4.30
N ASP A 221 15.71 -12.56 -4.38
CA ASP A 221 15.32 -11.39 -5.21
C ASP A 221 13.87 -10.91 -4.94
N VAL A 222 13.44 -10.97 -3.67
CA VAL A 222 12.17 -10.46 -3.17
C VAL A 222 12.41 -9.19 -2.37
N ASP A 223 11.60 -8.18 -2.57
CA ASP A 223 11.67 -6.90 -1.86
C ASP A 223 10.64 -6.80 -0.74
N PHE A 224 9.51 -7.49 -0.88
CA PHE A 224 8.41 -7.46 0.08
C PHE A 224 7.70 -8.81 0.16
N VAL A 225 7.30 -9.20 1.37
CA VAL A 225 6.62 -10.47 1.63
C VAL A 225 5.22 -10.23 2.18
N VAL A 226 4.25 -11.00 1.71
CA VAL A 226 2.88 -11.04 2.26
C VAL A 226 2.61 -12.46 2.73
N ASN A 227 2.16 -12.62 3.97
CA ASN A 227 1.70 -13.90 4.49
C ASN A 227 0.20 -13.89 4.77
N THR A 228 -0.50 -14.80 4.15
CA THR A 228 -1.92 -15.08 4.36
C THR A 228 -2.20 -16.57 4.57
N LEU A 229 -1.13 -17.39 4.73
CA LEU A 229 -1.26 -18.83 4.96
C LEU A 229 -1.78 -19.09 6.37
N ASP A 230 -2.90 -19.75 6.48
CA ASP A 230 -3.58 -20.13 7.72
C ASP A 230 -3.54 -21.63 8.02
N GLU A 231 -2.86 -22.43 7.20
CA GLU A 231 -2.62 -23.84 7.46
C GLU A 231 -1.17 -24.10 7.95
N PRO A 232 -0.98 -24.73 9.11
CA PRO A 232 -1.97 -25.22 10.08
C PRO A 232 -2.68 -24.10 10.84
N TYR A 233 -2.07 -22.91 11.00
CA TYR A 233 -2.65 -21.65 11.46
C TYR A 233 -1.68 -20.50 11.20
N ILE A 234 -2.22 -19.29 11.07
CA ILE A 234 -1.49 -18.08 10.64
C ILE A 234 -0.27 -17.76 11.55
N GLY A 235 -0.35 -18.01 12.84
CA GLY A 235 0.76 -17.77 13.76
C GLY A 235 1.98 -18.65 13.47
N TYR A 236 1.76 -19.91 13.10
CA TYR A 236 2.83 -20.83 12.73
C TYR A 236 3.54 -20.39 11.45
N THR A 237 2.77 -20.14 10.40
CA THR A 237 3.32 -19.73 9.11
C THR A 237 4.03 -18.37 9.22
N SER A 238 3.45 -17.44 10.01
CA SER A 238 4.06 -16.14 10.29
C SER A 238 5.40 -16.26 11.01
N MET A 239 5.52 -17.15 12.01
CA MET A 239 6.82 -17.39 12.68
C MET A 239 7.85 -17.96 11.71
N LYS A 240 7.48 -18.98 10.92
CA LYS A 240 8.35 -19.62 9.95
C LYS A 240 8.88 -18.62 8.93
N ILE A 241 7.97 -17.92 8.27
CA ILE A 241 8.30 -16.96 7.19
C ILE A 241 8.95 -15.71 7.78
N GLY A 242 8.41 -15.17 8.87
CA GLY A 242 8.86 -13.92 9.45
C GLY A 242 10.26 -13.97 10.06
N ARG A 243 10.69 -15.12 10.62
CA ARG A 243 12.07 -15.30 11.10
C ARG A 243 13.06 -15.29 9.94
N GLU A 244 12.72 -15.90 8.80
CA GLU A 244 13.53 -15.83 7.58
C GLU A 244 13.55 -14.41 7.00
N CYS A 245 12.40 -13.73 6.97
CA CYS A 245 12.32 -12.33 6.56
C CYS A 245 13.19 -11.44 7.46
N PHE A 246 13.16 -11.65 8.77
CA PHE A 246 13.99 -10.90 9.72
C PHE A 246 15.47 -11.09 9.44
N SER A 247 15.93 -12.33 9.23
CA SER A 247 17.34 -12.64 8.92
C SER A 247 17.84 -12.01 7.63
N LYS A 248 16.94 -11.84 6.65
CA LYS A 248 17.22 -11.27 5.33
C LYS A 248 16.89 -9.77 5.23
N ARG A 249 16.43 -9.15 6.34
CA ARG A 249 15.98 -7.75 6.39
C ARG A 249 14.84 -7.44 5.42
N LEU A 250 13.98 -8.41 5.14
CA LEU A 250 12.82 -8.24 4.27
C LEU A 250 11.62 -7.75 5.08
N PRO A 251 10.95 -6.68 4.65
CA PRO A 251 9.67 -6.28 5.21
C PRO A 251 8.60 -7.32 4.88
N MET A 252 7.70 -7.56 5.83
CA MET A 252 6.61 -8.50 5.67
C MET A 252 5.29 -7.90 6.16
N PHE A 253 4.23 -8.18 5.45
CA PHE A 253 2.87 -7.93 5.90
C PHE A 253 2.18 -9.26 6.22
N VAL A 254 1.69 -9.40 7.45
CA VAL A 254 0.82 -10.51 7.83
C VAL A 254 -0.62 -10.02 7.70
N ALA A 255 -1.34 -10.58 6.75
CA ALA A 255 -2.71 -10.17 6.52
C ALA A 255 -3.63 -10.67 7.63
N GLY A 256 -4.55 -9.80 8.02
CA GLY A 256 -5.56 -10.14 9.00
C GLY A 256 -6.64 -11.03 8.41
N GLY A 257 -7.12 -11.95 9.22
CA GLY A 257 -8.33 -12.73 8.93
C GLY A 257 -9.61 -11.96 9.22
N PHE A 258 -10.71 -12.62 9.02
CA PHE A 258 -12.04 -12.13 9.37
C PHE A 258 -12.93 -13.31 9.80
N ASP A 259 -13.92 -13.01 10.60
CA ASP A 259 -15.00 -13.91 10.98
C ASP A 259 -16.32 -13.11 11.14
N ALA A 260 -17.38 -13.75 11.61
CA ALA A 260 -18.66 -13.08 11.77
C ALA A 260 -18.66 -11.97 12.84
N HIS A 261 -17.59 -11.84 13.63
CA HIS A 261 -17.45 -10.87 14.71
C HIS A 261 -16.56 -9.69 14.33
N LEU A 262 -15.46 -9.93 13.66
CA LEU A 262 -14.47 -8.89 13.36
C LEU A 262 -13.76 -9.08 12.01
N MET A 263 -13.14 -7.99 11.54
CA MET A 263 -12.17 -7.97 10.45
C MET A 263 -10.87 -7.37 10.94
N SER A 264 -9.75 -8.09 10.74
CA SER A 264 -8.43 -7.59 11.12
C SER A 264 -7.78 -6.79 10.00
N THR A 265 -7.08 -5.71 10.39
CA THR A 265 -6.28 -4.91 9.45
C THR A 265 -4.98 -5.60 9.05
N GLY A 266 -4.56 -6.62 9.79
CA GLY A 266 -3.22 -7.19 9.64
C GLY A 266 -2.12 -6.31 10.26
N GLU A 267 -0.86 -6.74 10.10
CA GLU A 267 0.30 -6.04 10.65
C GLU A 267 1.47 -5.96 9.66
N LEU A 268 2.08 -4.77 9.57
CA LEU A 268 3.35 -4.56 8.89
C LEU A 268 4.51 -4.86 9.86
N ILE A 269 5.40 -5.75 9.44
CA ILE A 269 6.59 -6.16 10.19
C ILE A 269 7.82 -5.78 9.40
N VAL A 270 8.56 -4.80 9.90
CA VAL A 270 9.82 -4.34 9.32
C VAL A 270 10.94 -4.68 10.31
N PRO A 271 11.94 -5.47 9.88
CA PRO A 271 13.05 -5.84 10.73
C PRO A 271 13.71 -4.60 11.37
N TYR A 272 13.92 -4.69 12.68
CA TYR A 272 14.49 -3.62 13.54
C TYR A 272 13.61 -2.40 13.80
N GLU A 273 12.56 -2.14 12.99
CA GLU A 273 11.70 -0.96 13.15
C GLU A 273 10.43 -1.27 13.94
N THR A 274 9.75 -2.38 13.62
CA THR A 274 8.50 -2.80 14.28
C THR A 274 8.71 -4.00 15.21
N PRO A 275 7.71 -4.36 16.05
CA PRO A 275 7.69 -5.66 16.70
C PRO A 275 7.79 -6.78 15.67
N CYS A 276 8.63 -7.79 15.92
CA CYS A 276 8.75 -8.95 15.04
C CYS A 276 7.65 -9.99 15.31
N VAL A 277 7.55 -11.01 14.48
CA VAL A 277 6.56 -12.10 14.62
C VAL A 277 6.55 -12.75 16.01
N ASP A 278 7.72 -12.95 16.63
CA ASP A 278 7.80 -13.53 17.96
C ASP A 278 7.31 -12.58 19.06
N CYS A 279 7.40 -11.27 18.86
CA CYS A 279 6.78 -10.28 19.76
C CYS A 279 5.25 -10.39 19.71
N TYR A 280 4.67 -10.49 18.51
CA TYR A 280 3.23 -10.71 18.33
C TYR A 280 2.75 -12.00 18.99
N VAL A 281 3.44 -13.11 18.72
CA VAL A 281 3.12 -14.42 19.33
C VAL A 281 3.20 -14.34 20.85
N SER A 282 4.25 -13.72 21.41
CA SER A 282 4.41 -13.55 22.86
C SER A 282 3.27 -12.71 23.47
N TYR A 283 2.83 -11.66 22.77
CA TYR A 283 1.72 -10.82 23.21
C TYR A 283 0.41 -11.62 23.28
N PHE A 284 0.03 -12.30 22.19
CA PHE A 284 -1.21 -13.09 22.14
C PHE A 284 -1.18 -14.27 23.10
N SER A 285 -0.04 -14.95 23.26
CA SER A 285 0.09 -16.04 24.25
C SER A 285 -0.12 -15.54 25.67
N LYS A 286 0.34 -14.33 26.00
CA LYS A 286 0.12 -13.74 27.32
C LYS A 286 -1.36 -13.34 27.51
N SER A 287 -1.98 -12.78 26.50
CA SER A 287 -3.40 -12.40 26.55
C SER A 287 -4.34 -13.58 26.75
N LEU A 288 -3.91 -14.77 26.33
CA LEU A 288 -4.65 -16.03 26.51
C LEU A 288 -4.21 -16.85 27.74
N ALA A 289 -3.24 -16.35 28.54
CA ALA A 289 -2.64 -17.12 29.62
C ALA A 289 -3.63 -17.58 30.69
N ASP A 290 -4.68 -16.80 30.92
CA ASP A 290 -5.72 -17.10 31.93
C ASP A 290 -6.83 -18.01 31.38
N TRP A 291 -6.90 -18.19 30.05
CA TRP A 291 -7.86 -19.09 29.43
C TRP A 291 -7.29 -20.51 29.37
N LYS A 292 -7.73 -21.35 30.29
CA LYS A 292 -7.23 -22.74 30.47
C LYS A 292 -8.40 -23.72 30.49
N PRO A 293 -9.05 -23.97 29.33
CA PRO A 293 -10.10 -24.98 29.26
C PRO A 293 -9.52 -26.36 29.55
N SER A 294 -10.23 -27.17 30.33
CA SER A 294 -9.81 -28.52 30.66
C SER A 294 -9.87 -29.45 29.45
N TYR A 295 -10.91 -29.34 28.64
CA TYR A 295 -11.08 -30.07 27.38
C TYR A 295 -12.21 -29.47 26.55
N ASN A 296 -12.23 -29.79 25.24
CA ASN A 296 -13.32 -29.41 24.35
C ASN A 296 -14.32 -30.56 24.25
N LEU A 297 -15.55 -30.32 24.74
CA LEU A 297 -16.63 -31.32 24.71
C LEU A 297 -17.06 -31.71 23.28
N ASN A 298 -16.85 -30.83 22.32
CA ASN A 298 -17.16 -31.07 20.91
C ASN A 298 -15.98 -31.63 20.14
N ALA A 299 -14.84 -31.88 20.76
CA ALA A 299 -13.75 -32.63 20.14
C ALA A 299 -14.19 -34.08 19.97
N ILE A 300 -14.80 -34.39 18.84
CA ILE A 300 -15.13 -35.74 18.46
C ILE A 300 -13.81 -36.45 18.19
N GLU A 301 -13.47 -37.42 19.05
CA GLU A 301 -12.42 -38.38 18.74
C GLU A 301 -12.68 -38.93 17.31
N GLU A 302 -11.62 -39.17 16.57
CA GLU A 302 -11.56 -39.55 15.15
C GLU A 302 -12.54 -40.68 14.75
N THR A 303 -13.82 -40.43 14.86
CA THR A 303 -14.84 -41.25 14.22
C THR A 303 -15.04 -40.71 12.81
N ASN A 304 -15.09 -41.58 11.81
CA ASN A 304 -15.24 -41.41 10.37
C ASN A 304 -16.37 -40.47 9.87
N VAL A 305 -16.67 -39.43 10.60
CA VAL A 305 -17.46 -38.30 10.11
C VAL A 305 -16.50 -37.48 9.28
N GLU A 306 -16.74 -37.41 7.97
CA GLU A 306 -16.12 -36.41 7.12
C GLU A 306 -16.19 -35.08 7.89
N LYS A 307 -15.03 -34.60 8.38
CA LYS A 307 -14.92 -33.26 8.93
C LYS A 307 -15.32 -32.35 7.79
N GLY A 308 -16.60 -32.00 7.73
CA GLY A 308 -17.05 -30.92 6.87
C GLY A 308 -16.10 -29.77 7.13
N ASN A 309 -15.55 -29.15 6.10
CA ASN A 309 -14.68 -27.99 6.23
C ASN A 309 -15.47 -26.89 6.93
N PHE A 310 -15.47 -26.90 8.27
CA PHE A 310 -16.02 -25.80 9.06
C PHE A 310 -15.10 -24.59 8.92
N GLU A 311 -15.28 -23.90 7.81
CA GLU A 311 -14.68 -22.59 7.65
C GLU A 311 -15.54 -21.57 8.40
N VAL A 312 -14.89 -20.58 8.98
CA VAL A 312 -15.55 -19.48 9.68
C VAL A 312 -16.45 -18.72 8.71
N GLY A 313 -17.69 -18.43 9.13
CA GLY A 313 -18.65 -17.70 8.32
C GLY A 313 -18.15 -16.29 7.99
N GLY A 314 -18.37 -15.84 6.74
CA GLY A 314 -17.97 -14.51 6.31
C GLY A 314 -18.48 -14.15 4.92
N LEU A 315 -18.48 -12.87 4.64
CA LEU A 315 -18.86 -12.27 3.36
C LEU A 315 -17.62 -11.87 2.53
N SER A 316 -17.75 -11.81 1.21
CA SER A 316 -16.69 -11.30 0.34
C SER A 316 -16.28 -9.86 0.68
N SER A 317 -17.22 -9.03 1.13
CA SER A 317 -16.92 -7.65 1.58
C SER A 317 -15.98 -7.59 2.77
N MET A 318 -15.98 -8.60 3.65
CA MET A 318 -15.05 -8.67 4.79
C MET A 318 -13.62 -8.95 4.33
N SER A 319 -13.44 -9.86 3.37
CA SER A 319 -12.12 -10.07 2.76
C SER A 319 -11.64 -8.82 2.04
N LEU A 320 -12.51 -8.08 1.32
CA LEU A 320 -12.18 -6.84 0.64
C LEU A 320 -11.69 -5.75 1.61
N PHE A 321 -12.28 -5.64 2.81
CA PHE A 321 -11.78 -4.72 3.84
C PHE A 321 -10.32 -5.04 4.21
N SER A 322 -10.04 -6.29 4.58
CA SER A 322 -8.68 -6.70 4.95
C SER A 322 -7.68 -6.55 3.80
N ILE A 323 -8.10 -6.86 2.57
CA ILE A 323 -7.29 -6.67 1.36
C ILE A 323 -6.96 -5.18 1.15
N SER A 324 -7.98 -4.31 1.17
CA SER A 324 -7.79 -2.89 0.88
C SER A 324 -6.90 -2.22 1.93
N TYR A 325 -7.09 -2.57 3.20
CA TYR A 325 -6.22 -2.06 4.27
C TYR A 325 -4.77 -2.53 4.10
N ALA A 326 -4.57 -3.81 3.80
CA ALA A 326 -3.24 -4.38 3.54
C ALA A 326 -2.55 -3.66 2.37
N VAL A 327 -3.23 -3.49 1.24
CA VAL A 327 -2.66 -2.86 0.05
C VAL A 327 -2.30 -1.39 0.30
N ILE A 328 -3.17 -0.63 0.98
CA ILE A 328 -2.85 0.75 1.37
C ILE A 328 -1.59 0.78 2.25
N SER A 329 -1.48 -0.11 3.24
CA SER A 329 -0.32 -0.18 4.14
C SER A 329 0.97 -0.57 3.40
N ILE A 330 0.88 -1.53 2.48
CA ILE A 330 2.02 -1.99 1.67
C ILE A 330 2.50 -0.87 0.74
N ILE A 331 1.58 -0.22 0.01
CA ILE A 331 1.91 0.88 -0.90
C ILE A 331 2.46 2.07 -0.13
N ASP A 332 1.90 2.43 1.03
CA ASP A 332 2.43 3.51 1.88
C ASP A 332 3.88 3.22 2.31
N TYR A 333 4.16 1.98 2.72
CA TYR A 333 5.52 1.57 3.07
C TYR A 333 6.46 1.60 1.86
N ILE A 334 6.06 1.07 0.70
CA ILE A 334 6.88 1.11 -0.52
C ILE A 334 7.15 2.57 -0.92
N ALA A 335 6.15 3.46 -0.80
CA ALA A 335 6.28 4.86 -1.14
C ALA A 335 7.25 5.62 -0.23
N THR A 336 7.24 5.34 1.07
CA THR A 336 7.93 6.15 2.09
C THR A 336 9.15 5.49 2.69
N ASN A 337 9.20 4.17 2.71
CA ASN A 337 10.13 3.35 3.47
C ASN A 337 10.15 3.73 4.97
N ASP A 338 8.96 4.04 5.53
CA ASP A 338 8.78 4.48 6.92
C ASP A 338 7.69 3.64 7.60
N ALA A 339 8.08 2.67 8.41
CA ALA A 339 7.16 1.80 9.13
C ALA A 339 6.35 2.54 10.22
N ARG A 340 6.80 3.71 10.69
CA ARG A 340 6.11 4.50 11.74
C ARG A 340 4.76 5.04 11.28
N ARG A 341 4.53 5.10 9.98
CA ARG A 341 3.25 5.50 9.40
C ARG A 341 2.16 4.44 9.59
N ASN A 342 2.54 3.19 9.78
CA ASN A 342 1.62 2.10 10.04
C ASN A 342 1.25 2.05 11.53
N LYS A 343 -0.05 1.90 11.82
CA LYS A 343 -0.57 1.86 13.21
C LYS A 343 -0.52 0.47 13.86
N GLY A 344 0.08 -0.50 13.18
CA GLY A 344 0.08 -1.89 13.62
C GLY A 344 -1.26 -2.58 13.40
N ARG A 345 -1.51 -3.64 14.16
CA ARG A 345 -2.73 -4.45 14.04
C ARG A 345 -3.93 -3.73 14.65
N GLY A 346 -4.99 -3.63 13.87
CA GLY A 346 -6.30 -3.16 14.29
C GLY A 346 -7.37 -4.21 14.04
N GLU A 347 -8.46 -4.11 14.75
CA GLU A 347 -9.63 -4.98 14.64
C GLU A 347 -10.87 -4.11 14.46
N LEU A 348 -11.57 -4.27 13.35
CA LEU A 348 -12.88 -3.65 13.10
C LEU A 348 -13.96 -4.59 13.63
N LEU A 349 -14.58 -4.22 14.73
CA LEU A 349 -15.75 -4.92 15.28
C LEU A 349 -16.96 -4.60 14.41
N ILE A 350 -17.68 -5.64 13.97
CA ILE A 350 -18.75 -5.49 12.95
C ILE A 350 -19.99 -4.82 13.55
N ASP A 351 -20.33 -5.14 14.77
CA ASP A 351 -21.47 -4.56 15.50
C ASP A 351 -21.26 -3.09 15.87
N GLU A 352 -20.02 -2.68 16.15
CA GLU A 352 -19.68 -1.30 16.52
C GLU A 352 -19.24 -0.45 15.32
N MET A 353 -18.86 -1.07 14.20
CA MET A 353 -18.23 -0.42 13.03
C MET A 353 -17.04 0.46 13.41
N LYS A 354 -16.27 0.02 14.41
CA LYS A 354 -15.15 0.76 14.98
C LYS A 354 -13.85 -0.04 14.90
N ILE A 355 -12.78 0.61 14.45
CA ILE A 355 -11.44 0.03 14.46
C ILE A 355 -10.76 0.33 15.81
N THR A 356 -10.34 -0.73 16.49
CA THR A 356 -9.51 -0.66 17.69
C THR A 356 -8.14 -1.18 17.39
N TYR A 357 -7.11 -0.35 17.62
CA TYR A 357 -5.71 -0.75 17.40
C TYR A 357 -5.11 -1.36 18.64
N LEU A 358 -4.40 -2.47 18.47
CA LEU A 358 -3.66 -3.13 19.54
C LEU A 358 -2.29 -2.47 19.71
N ASN A 359 -1.95 -2.13 20.94
CA ASN A 359 -0.62 -1.61 21.27
C ASN A 359 0.31 -2.78 21.63
N ILE A 360 1.00 -3.31 20.63
CA ILE A 360 1.92 -4.44 20.78
C ILE A 360 3.36 -3.90 20.81
N PRO A 361 4.04 -3.88 21.98
CA PRO A 361 5.39 -3.37 22.08
C PRO A 361 6.42 -4.38 21.58
N LYS A 362 7.61 -3.91 21.19
CA LYS A 362 8.79 -4.78 21.07
C LYS A 362 9.10 -5.39 22.43
N ASN A 363 9.33 -6.70 22.46
CA ASN A 363 9.76 -7.37 23.67
C ASN A 363 11.31 -7.31 23.76
N PRO A 364 11.88 -6.61 24.75
CA PRO A 364 13.34 -6.48 24.89
C PRO A 364 14.05 -7.84 25.09
N ASN A 365 13.34 -8.86 25.58
CA ASN A 365 13.84 -10.21 25.74
C ASN A 365 13.49 -11.13 24.57
N CYS A 366 13.05 -10.58 23.43
CA CYS A 366 12.70 -11.37 22.25
C CYS A 366 13.94 -12.08 21.70
N LYS A 367 13.82 -13.39 21.43
CA LYS A 367 14.92 -14.18 20.87
C LYS A 367 15.28 -13.78 19.43
N THR A 368 14.37 -13.16 18.71
CA THR A 368 14.54 -12.75 17.31
C THR A 368 15.01 -11.30 17.19
N CYS A 369 14.35 -10.34 17.86
CA CYS A 369 14.66 -8.91 17.70
C CYS A 369 15.18 -8.22 18.96
N GLY A 370 15.31 -8.90 20.09
CA GLY A 370 15.75 -8.32 21.38
C GLY A 370 17.27 -8.40 21.64
N LYS A 371 18.08 -8.80 20.68
CA LYS A 371 19.53 -9.00 20.82
C LYS A 371 20.35 -7.88 20.17
N GLU A 372 19.87 -6.64 20.21
CA GLU A 372 20.65 -5.44 19.86
C GLU A 372 20.91 -4.58 21.08
#